data_7b8b454d8e8de2f4db8ccaa5518a4df4
#
_entry.id   7b8b454d8e8de2f4db8ccaa5518a4df4
#
_cell.length_a   1.000
_cell.length_b   1.000
_cell.length_c   1.000
_cell.angle_alpha   90.00
_cell.angle_beta   90.00
_cell.angle_gamma   90.00
#
_symmetry.space_group_name_H-M   'P 1'
#
loop_
_entity.id
_entity.type
_entity.pdbx_description
1 polymer ?
#
loop_
_entity_poly.entity_id
_entity_poly.type
_entity_poly.pdbx_seq_one_letter_code
_entity_poly.pdbx_strand_id
1 'polypeptide(L)'
;NFEIEKGSFIGIAGANGAGKSTLCQAFNGLVPGFFKGAYGGRVIIDGEETAKVPVSRLCQKVGLVFQNPFNQLSGAKETVFEEIAFGLQNFGVPADEMIKRVNEVMDLLDIAEYKRRNPFDLSGGQMQRVALAGILAMKPDVIVLDEPTSQLDPAGSEEVFAAVDKLAKS
;
A
#
# COMPACT_ATOMS: atom_id res chain seq x y z
N ASN A 1 -23.05 2.63 -9.53
CA ASN A 1 -22.01 3.67 -9.69
C ASN A 1 -21.84 4.38 -8.35
N PHE A 2 -20.63 4.63 -7.94
CA PHE A 2 -20.30 5.46 -6.78
C PHE A 2 -19.11 6.36 -7.13
N GLU A 3 -18.98 7.45 -6.40
CA GLU A 3 -17.91 8.42 -6.53
C GLU A 3 -17.26 8.60 -5.15
N ILE A 4 -15.94 8.76 -5.12
CA ILE A 4 -15.16 8.99 -3.91
C ILE A 4 -14.52 10.36 -4.04
N GLU A 5 -14.85 11.26 -3.11
CA GLU A 5 -14.27 12.59 -3.06
C GLU A 5 -12.85 12.55 -2.46
N LYS A 6 -12.00 13.47 -2.90
CA LYS A 6 -10.66 13.63 -2.36
C LYS A 6 -10.71 13.90 -0.84
N GLY A 7 -9.85 13.23 -0.08
CA GLY A 7 -9.81 13.31 1.38
C GLY A 7 -10.84 12.43 2.09
N SER A 8 -11.65 11.64 1.36
CA SER A 8 -12.58 10.68 1.98
C SER A 8 -11.83 9.46 2.51
N PHE A 9 -12.31 8.95 3.64
CA PHE A 9 -11.95 7.64 4.18
C PHE A 9 -13.15 6.70 4.07
N ILE A 10 -13.02 5.63 3.27
CA ILE A 10 -14.14 4.75 2.92
C ILE A 10 -13.87 3.31 3.34
N GLY A 11 -14.76 2.73 4.12
CA GLY A 11 -14.77 1.30 4.44
C GLY A 11 -15.65 0.51 3.48
N ILE A 12 -15.08 -0.57 2.91
CA ILE A 12 -15.81 -1.51 2.05
C ILE A 12 -15.98 -2.83 2.79
N ALA A 13 -17.22 -3.18 3.14
CA ALA A 13 -17.55 -4.40 3.84
C ALA A 13 -18.34 -5.37 2.95
N GLY A 14 -18.16 -6.66 3.17
CA GLY A 14 -18.88 -7.71 2.44
C GLY A 14 -18.37 -9.10 2.80
N ALA A 15 -19.13 -10.13 2.47
CA ALA A 15 -18.77 -11.52 2.70
C ALA A 15 -17.46 -11.91 1.98
N ASN A 16 -16.84 -13.01 2.42
CA ASN A 16 -15.70 -13.58 1.71
C ASN A 16 -16.15 -14.01 0.29
N GLY A 17 -15.30 -13.71 -0.71
CA GLY A 17 -15.65 -13.99 -2.11
C GLY A 17 -16.57 -12.94 -2.76
N ALA A 18 -17.00 -11.88 -2.06
CA ALA A 18 -17.85 -10.82 -2.63
C ALA A 18 -17.12 -9.91 -3.65
N GLY A 19 -15.82 -10.09 -3.85
CA GLY A 19 -15.05 -9.33 -4.83
C GLY A 19 -14.33 -8.08 -4.26
N LYS A 20 -14.19 -7.94 -2.93
CA LYS A 20 -13.50 -6.81 -2.30
C LYS A 20 -12.08 -6.63 -2.85
N SER A 21 -11.25 -7.67 -2.81
CA SER A 21 -9.88 -7.64 -3.34
C SER A 21 -9.82 -7.38 -4.84
N THR A 22 -10.78 -7.92 -5.61
CA THR A 22 -10.89 -7.65 -7.06
C THR A 22 -11.16 -6.16 -7.31
N LEU A 23 -12.03 -5.55 -6.49
CA LEU A 23 -12.30 -4.11 -6.57
C LEU A 23 -11.04 -3.30 -6.18
N CYS A 24 -10.34 -3.67 -5.10
CA CYS A 24 -9.07 -3.06 -4.70
C CYS A 24 -8.05 -3.10 -5.84
N GLN A 25 -7.92 -4.24 -6.50
CA GLN A 25 -7.01 -4.43 -7.63
C GLN A 25 -7.46 -3.69 -8.91
N ALA A 26 -8.73 -3.36 -9.05
CA ALA A 26 -9.20 -2.55 -10.17
C ALA A 26 -8.80 -1.07 -10.03
N PHE A 27 -8.66 -0.56 -8.80
CA PHE A 27 -8.19 0.82 -8.57
C PHE A 27 -6.76 1.04 -9.05
N ASN A 28 -5.86 0.07 -8.89
CA ASN A 28 -4.48 0.20 -9.34
C ASN A 28 -4.20 -0.45 -10.71
N GLY A 29 -5.24 -0.89 -11.42
CA GLY A 29 -5.15 -1.44 -12.77
C GLY A 29 -4.61 -2.88 -12.85
N LEU A 30 -4.39 -3.57 -11.74
CA LEU A 30 -4.04 -5.00 -11.75
C LEU A 30 -5.16 -5.84 -12.36
N VAL A 31 -6.41 -5.42 -12.17
CA VAL A 31 -7.58 -5.94 -12.88
C VAL A 31 -8.02 -4.85 -13.87
N PRO A 32 -8.14 -5.12 -15.17
CA PRO A 32 -7.86 -6.37 -15.89
C PRO A 32 -6.42 -6.48 -16.42
N GLY A 33 -5.52 -5.55 -16.07
CA GLY A 33 -4.18 -5.46 -16.67
C GLY A 33 -3.32 -6.71 -16.48
N PHE A 34 -3.23 -7.20 -15.25
CA PHE A 34 -2.47 -8.39 -14.86
C PHE A 34 -3.39 -9.61 -14.69
N PHE A 35 -4.43 -9.49 -13.88
CA PHE A 35 -5.43 -10.53 -13.69
C PHE A 35 -6.49 -10.45 -14.79
N LYS A 36 -6.42 -11.38 -15.74
CA LYS A 36 -7.32 -11.42 -16.89
C LYS A 36 -8.67 -12.04 -16.54
N GLY A 37 -9.72 -11.54 -17.18
CA GLY A 37 -11.10 -12.04 -17.00
C GLY A 37 -12.11 -11.17 -17.75
N ALA A 38 -13.38 -11.48 -17.61
CA ALA A 38 -14.45 -10.62 -18.10
C ALA A 38 -14.48 -9.35 -17.23
N TYR A 39 -14.27 -8.20 -17.85
CA TYR A 39 -14.25 -6.90 -17.19
C TYR A 39 -15.36 -6.02 -17.76
N GLY A 40 -16.23 -5.54 -16.87
CA GLY A 40 -17.33 -4.64 -17.22
C GLY A 40 -17.35 -3.40 -16.32
N GLY A 41 -17.81 -2.30 -16.87
CA GLY A 41 -17.74 -1.00 -16.19
C GLY A 41 -16.39 -0.30 -16.36
N ARG A 42 -16.15 0.71 -15.52
CA ARG A 42 -14.89 1.48 -15.56
C ARG A 42 -14.55 2.03 -14.17
N VAL A 43 -13.26 2.09 -13.88
CA VAL A 43 -12.71 2.83 -12.74
C VAL A 43 -11.94 4.02 -13.29
N ILE A 44 -12.23 5.21 -12.77
CA ILE A 44 -11.61 6.47 -13.20
C ILE A 44 -10.94 7.09 -11.97
N ILE A 45 -9.67 7.45 -12.10
CA ILE A 45 -8.90 8.17 -11.08
C ILE A 45 -8.28 9.40 -11.75
N ASP A 46 -8.55 10.57 -11.23
CA ASP A 46 -8.12 11.87 -11.79
C ASP A 46 -8.39 11.99 -13.30
N GLY A 47 -9.57 11.54 -13.75
CA GLY A 47 -9.99 11.60 -15.15
C GLY A 47 -9.39 10.52 -16.05
N GLU A 48 -8.50 9.65 -15.54
CA GLU A 48 -7.89 8.54 -16.27
C GLU A 48 -8.58 7.21 -15.95
N GLU A 49 -8.98 6.46 -16.97
CA GLU A 49 -9.57 5.13 -16.82
C GLU A 49 -8.45 4.10 -16.53
N THR A 50 -8.47 3.48 -15.35
CA THR A 50 -7.37 2.61 -14.87
C THR A 50 -7.08 1.43 -15.80
N ALA A 51 -8.09 0.86 -16.43
CA ALA A 51 -7.93 -0.24 -17.39
C ALA A 51 -7.16 0.15 -18.67
N LYS A 52 -7.00 1.45 -18.96
CA LYS A 52 -6.32 1.97 -20.15
C LYS A 52 -4.92 2.52 -19.85
N VAL A 53 -4.55 2.61 -18.58
CA VAL A 53 -3.26 3.16 -18.14
C VAL A 53 -2.35 2.01 -17.71
N PRO A 54 -1.06 2.00 -18.09
CA PRO A 54 -0.12 0.99 -17.61
C PRO A 54 -0.01 1.00 -16.08
N VAL A 55 0.07 -0.19 -15.47
CA VAL A 55 0.20 -0.34 -14.00
C VAL A 55 1.43 0.42 -13.48
N SER A 56 2.54 0.45 -14.23
CA SER A 56 3.75 1.20 -13.88
C SER A 56 3.55 2.71 -13.73
N ARG A 57 2.52 3.27 -14.36
CA ARG A 57 2.12 4.67 -14.19
C ARG A 57 1.09 4.81 -13.06
N LEU A 58 0.14 3.89 -12.97
CA LEU A 58 -0.89 3.93 -11.95
C LEU A 58 -0.33 3.76 -10.54
N CYS A 59 0.71 2.94 -10.35
CA CYS A 59 1.32 2.71 -9.03
C CYS A 59 1.99 3.96 -8.42
N GLN A 60 2.19 5.03 -9.20
CA GLN A 60 2.62 6.33 -8.69
C GLN A 60 1.45 7.11 -8.06
N LYS A 61 0.23 6.87 -8.54
CA LYS A 61 -0.99 7.54 -8.06
C LYS A 61 -1.76 6.72 -7.03
N VAL A 62 -1.75 5.41 -7.18
CA VAL A 62 -2.55 4.48 -6.36
C VAL A 62 -1.64 3.48 -5.69
N GLY A 63 -1.48 3.64 -4.39
CA GLY A 63 -0.81 2.66 -3.54
C GLY A 63 -1.78 1.55 -3.12
N LEU A 64 -1.41 0.30 -3.31
CA LEU A 64 -2.17 -0.86 -2.84
C LEU A 64 -1.37 -1.61 -1.80
N VAL A 65 -1.96 -1.80 -0.62
CA VAL A 65 -1.45 -2.66 0.44
C VAL A 65 -2.19 -3.98 0.39
N PHE A 66 -1.47 -5.07 0.18
CA PHE A 66 -2.03 -6.41 0.08
C PHE A 66 -2.40 -6.99 1.45
N GLN A 67 -3.33 -7.92 1.46
CA GLN A 67 -3.75 -8.68 2.62
C GLN A 67 -2.60 -9.40 3.32
N ASN A 68 -1.66 -9.95 2.55
CA ASN A 68 -0.48 -10.63 3.07
C ASN A 68 0.78 -9.78 2.83
N PRO A 69 1.45 -9.28 3.90
CA PRO A 69 2.66 -8.47 3.77
C PRO A 69 3.82 -9.18 3.07
N PHE A 70 3.90 -10.51 3.18
CA PHE A 70 4.93 -11.30 2.47
C PHE A 70 4.84 -11.16 0.95
N ASN A 71 3.66 -10.91 0.40
CA ASN A 71 3.47 -10.70 -1.04
C ASN A 71 3.83 -9.27 -1.48
N GLN A 72 4.02 -8.37 -0.53
CA GLN A 72 4.32 -6.97 -0.78
C GLN A 72 5.81 -6.67 -0.76
N LEU A 73 6.54 -7.31 0.15
CA LEU A 73 7.96 -7.10 0.30
C LEU A 73 8.72 -7.65 -0.91
N SER A 74 9.70 -6.88 -1.39
CA SER A 74 10.47 -7.24 -2.59
C SER A 74 11.36 -8.48 -2.39
N GLY A 75 11.80 -8.72 -1.15
CA GLY A 75 12.76 -9.76 -0.82
C GLY A 75 14.16 -9.53 -1.37
N ALA A 76 14.40 -8.40 -2.01
CA ALA A 76 15.68 -8.04 -2.63
C ALA A 76 16.57 -7.19 -1.71
N LYS A 77 16.06 -6.79 -0.54
CA LYS A 77 16.73 -5.88 0.37
C LYS A 77 16.97 -6.52 1.72
N GLU A 78 18.12 -6.21 2.32
CA GLU A 78 18.54 -6.81 3.58
C GLU A 78 18.01 -6.06 4.81
N THR A 79 17.64 -4.79 4.65
CA THR A 79 17.16 -3.95 5.75
C THR A 79 15.79 -3.36 5.48
N VAL A 80 15.04 -3.10 6.55
CA VAL A 80 13.74 -2.40 6.51
C VAL A 80 13.86 -1.05 5.80
N PHE A 81 14.94 -0.31 6.07
CA PHE A 81 15.16 0.98 5.42
C PHE A 81 15.27 0.85 3.90
N GLU A 82 16.05 -0.10 3.43
CA GLU A 82 16.25 -0.35 1.99
C GLU A 82 14.98 -0.88 1.33
N GLU A 83 14.23 -1.72 2.03
CA GLU A 83 12.96 -2.24 1.54
C GLU A 83 11.93 -1.12 1.33
N ILE A 84 11.79 -0.20 2.30
CA ILE A 84 10.92 0.97 2.16
C ILE A 84 11.41 1.90 1.03
N ALA A 85 12.74 2.07 0.89
CA ALA A 85 13.34 2.88 -0.16
C ALA A 85 13.22 2.27 -1.57
N PHE A 86 12.92 0.99 -1.68
CA PHE A 86 12.98 0.26 -2.95
C PHE A 86 12.08 0.85 -4.04
N GLY A 87 10.84 1.20 -3.70
CA GLY A 87 9.91 1.87 -4.63
C GLY A 87 10.44 3.23 -5.10
N LEU A 88 10.98 4.02 -4.19
CA LEU A 88 11.57 5.33 -4.48
C LEU A 88 12.80 5.23 -5.41
N GLN A 89 13.65 4.20 -5.19
CA GLN A 89 14.79 3.92 -6.07
C GLN A 89 14.34 3.62 -7.50
N ASN A 90 13.30 2.79 -7.66
CA ASN A 90 12.77 2.43 -8.98
C ASN A 90 12.18 3.63 -9.74
N PHE A 91 11.71 4.65 -9.02
CA PHE A 91 11.22 5.90 -9.61
C PHE A 91 12.29 6.97 -9.76
N GLY A 92 13.56 6.68 -9.43
CA GLY A 92 14.67 7.60 -9.58
C GLY A 92 14.61 8.81 -8.64
N VAL A 93 13.98 8.67 -7.47
CA VAL A 93 13.94 9.73 -6.46
C VAL A 93 15.37 10.01 -5.98
N PRO A 94 15.80 11.31 -5.89
CA PRO A 94 17.12 11.67 -5.39
C PRO A 94 17.39 11.13 -3.99
N ALA A 95 18.65 10.75 -3.71
CA ALA A 95 19.02 10.07 -2.47
C ALA A 95 18.63 10.85 -1.21
N ASP A 96 18.86 12.18 -1.19
CA ASP A 96 18.53 13.02 -0.04
C ASP A 96 17.03 13.04 0.25
N GLU A 97 16.21 13.16 -0.79
CA GLU A 97 14.75 13.14 -0.67
C GLU A 97 14.25 11.74 -0.26
N MET A 98 14.84 10.69 -0.80
CA MET A 98 14.52 9.30 -0.44
C MET A 98 14.79 9.04 1.05
N ILE A 99 15.99 9.42 1.54
CA ILE A 99 16.35 9.26 2.95
C ILE A 99 15.37 10.01 3.85
N LYS A 100 15.00 11.22 3.47
CA LYS A 100 14.03 12.04 4.20
C LYS A 100 12.67 11.35 4.27
N ARG A 101 12.10 10.96 3.12
CA ARG A 101 10.77 10.31 3.06
C ARG A 101 10.72 9.00 3.82
N VAL A 102 11.77 8.17 3.70
CA VAL A 102 11.84 6.89 4.44
C VAL A 102 11.85 7.13 5.95
N ASN A 103 12.65 8.07 6.46
CA ASN A 103 12.66 8.38 7.89
C ASN A 103 11.29 8.93 8.34
N GLU A 104 10.68 9.85 7.59
CA GLU A 104 9.35 10.41 7.90
C GLU A 104 8.29 9.31 8.07
N VAL A 105 8.24 8.35 7.15
CA VAL A 105 7.24 7.26 7.25
C VAL A 105 7.58 6.23 8.32
N MET A 106 8.87 6.00 8.59
CA MET A 106 9.29 5.12 9.67
C MET A 106 8.89 5.69 11.05
N ASP A 107 9.06 6.99 11.25
CA ASP A 107 8.63 7.68 12.46
C ASP A 107 7.08 7.70 12.59
N LEU A 108 6.39 7.97 11.49
CA LEU A 108 4.91 7.97 11.45
C LEU A 108 4.30 6.64 11.88
N LEU A 109 4.92 5.53 11.46
CA LEU A 109 4.41 4.18 11.68
C LEU A 109 5.05 3.47 12.89
N ASP A 110 5.87 4.16 13.69
CA ASP A 110 6.55 3.63 14.87
C ASP A 110 7.39 2.37 14.55
N ILE A 111 8.19 2.43 13.46
CA ILE A 111 9.08 1.35 13.00
C ILE A 111 10.54 1.76 12.87
N ALA A 112 10.91 2.95 13.36
CA ALA A 112 12.28 3.49 13.25
C ALA A 112 13.34 2.59 13.92
N GLU A 113 12.97 1.91 15.00
CA GLU A 113 13.85 0.97 15.71
C GLU A 113 14.23 -0.26 14.88
N TYR A 114 13.41 -0.62 13.87
CA TYR A 114 13.64 -1.77 13.00
C TYR A 114 14.48 -1.44 11.77
N LYS A 115 14.93 -0.20 11.61
CA LYS A 115 15.62 0.32 10.44
C LYS A 115 16.68 -0.58 9.82
N ARG A 116 17.47 -1.25 10.69
CA ARG A 116 18.60 -2.11 10.30
C ARG A 116 18.29 -3.62 10.37
N ARG A 117 17.05 -3.99 10.74
CA ARG A 117 16.63 -5.39 10.80
C ARG A 117 16.29 -5.90 9.41
N ASN A 118 16.41 -7.20 9.22
CA ASN A 118 15.87 -7.83 8.03
C ASN A 118 14.32 -7.77 8.09
N PRO A 119 13.63 -7.38 7.02
CA PRO A 119 12.16 -7.32 7.01
C PRO A 119 11.48 -8.64 7.37
N PHE A 120 12.09 -9.77 7.03
CA PHE A 120 11.54 -11.11 7.29
C PHE A 120 11.76 -11.62 8.73
N ASP A 121 12.55 -10.92 9.55
CA ASP A 121 12.73 -11.21 10.97
C ASP A 121 11.68 -10.49 11.86
N LEU A 122 10.75 -9.78 11.24
CA LEU A 122 9.73 -9.01 11.93
C LEU A 122 8.47 -9.84 12.20
N SER A 123 7.68 -9.45 13.21
CA SER A 123 6.33 -9.99 13.40
C SER A 123 5.40 -9.60 12.22
N GLY A 124 4.28 -10.30 12.06
CA GLY A 124 3.32 -10.01 11.00
C GLY A 124 2.84 -8.54 11.01
N GLY A 125 2.51 -8.00 12.19
CA GLY A 125 2.09 -6.60 12.34
C GLY A 125 3.20 -5.60 12.02
N GLN A 126 4.43 -5.88 12.46
CA GLN A 126 5.60 -5.06 12.11
C GLN A 126 5.87 -5.08 10.61
N MET A 127 5.80 -6.26 9.99
CA MET A 127 5.99 -6.44 8.55
C MET A 127 4.89 -5.71 7.74
N GLN A 128 3.65 -5.75 8.22
CA GLN A 128 2.55 -5.01 7.60
C GLN A 128 2.77 -3.50 7.66
N ARG A 129 3.29 -2.97 8.78
CA ARG A 129 3.66 -1.55 8.88
C ARG A 129 4.83 -1.19 7.95
N VAL A 130 5.79 -2.08 7.76
CA VAL A 130 6.86 -1.89 6.76
C VAL A 130 6.30 -1.86 5.34
N ALA A 131 5.39 -2.77 5.00
CA ALA A 131 4.72 -2.79 3.70
C ALA A 131 3.92 -1.50 3.46
N LEU A 132 3.19 -1.03 4.47
CA LEU A 132 2.47 0.25 4.44
C LEU A 132 3.45 1.43 4.27
N ALA A 133 4.57 1.44 5.00
CA ALA A 133 5.61 2.47 4.89
C ALA A 133 6.16 2.58 3.47
N GLY A 134 6.42 1.45 2.80
CA GLY A 134 6.90 1.42 1.42
C GLY A 134 5.94 2.10 0.44
N ILE A 135 4.63 1.92 0.64
CA ILE A 135 3.61 2.61 -0.16
C ILE A 135 3.56 4.10 0.15
N LEU A 136 3.54 4.47 1.43
CA LEU A 136 3.42 5.87 1.86
C LEU A 136 4.62 6.73 1.47
N ALA A 137 5.82 6.16 1.49
CA ALA A 137 7.04 6.86 1.07
C ALA A 137 6.93 7.37 -0.37
N MET A 138 6.19 6.68 -1.22
CA MET A 138 5.94 7.08 -2.61
C MET A 138 4.95 8.25 -2.73
N LYS A 139 4.23 8.61 -1.66
CA LYS A 139 3.24 9.71 -1.62
C LYS A 139 2.15 9.56 -2.69
N PRO A 140 1.43 8.43 -2.75
CA PRO A 140 0.34 8.25 -3.70
C PRO A 140 -0.85 9.15 -3.36
N ASP A 141 -1.66 9.51 -4.39
CA ASP A 141 -2.89 10.30 -4.20
C ASP A 141 -4.02 9.47 -3.59
N VAL A 142 -4.02 8.16 -3.83
CA VAL A 142 -5.01 7.19 -3.33
C VAL A 142 -4.30 6.03 -2.65
N ILE A 143 -4.77 5.66 -1.47
CA ILE A 143 -4.28 4.48 -0.74
C ILE A 143 -5.42 3.47 -0.65
N VAL A 144 -5.17 2.27 -1.12
CA VAL A 144 -6.10 1.14 -1.06
C VAL A 144 -5.53 0.09 -0.11
N LEU A 145 -6.31 -0.29 0.90
CA LEU A 145 -5.93 -1.30 1.89
C LEU A 145 -6.84 -2.53 1.70
N ASP A 146 -6.27 -3.66 1.27
CA ASP A 146 -7.02 -4.90 1.08
C ASP A 146 -6.85 -5.79 2.31
N GLU A 147 -7.81 -5.73 3.24
CA GLU A 147 -7.84 -6.49 4.49
C GLU A 147 -6.51 -6.47 5.27
N PRO A 148 -5.93 -5.29 5.58
CA PRO A 148 -4.54 -5.15 6.05
C PRO A 148 -4.27 -5.80 7.42
N THR A 149 -5.29 -6.29 8.10
CA THR A 149 -5.19 -6.90 9.44
C THR A 149 -5.66 -8.36 9.50
N SER A 150 -6.14 -8.92 8.40
CA SER A 150 -6.80 -10.24 8.40
C SER A 150 -5.89 -11.43 8.79
N GLN A 151 -4.57 -11.25 8.68
CA GLN A 151 -3.57 -12.28 9.03
C GLN A 151 -2.80 -11.96 10.31
N LEU A 152 -3.25 -10.97 11.07
CA LEU A 152 -2.58 -10.49 12.26
C LEU A 152 -3.30 -10.98 13.52
N ASP A 153 -2.55 -11.12 14.60
CA ASP A 153 -3.11 -11.26 15.93
C ASP A 153 -3.79 -9.95 16.39
N PRO A 154 -4.55 -9.95 17.47
CA PRO A 154 -5.25 -8.75 17.93
C PRO A 154 -4.33 -7.55 18.17
N ALA A 155 -3.14 -7.78 18.77
CA ALA A 155 -2.18 -6.71 19.06
C ALA A 155 -1.62 -6.10 17.76
N GLY A 156 -1.19 -6.93 16.80
CA GLY A 156 -0.73 -6.47 15.50
C GLY A 156 -1.81 -5.73 14.71
N SER A 157 -3.07 -6.16 14.84
CA SER A 157 -4.21 -5.49 14.21
C SER A 157 -4.42 -4.09 14.79
N GLU A 158 -4.35 -3.93 16.11
CA GLU A 158 -4.45 -2.62 16.78
C GLU A 158 -3.34 -1.67 16.34
N GLU A 159 -2.10 -2.16 16.22
CA GLU A 159 -0.94 -1.39 15.73
C GLU A 159 -1.17 -0.87 14.30
N VAL A 160 -1.66 -1.71 13.40
CA VAL A 160 -1.95 -1.32 12.01
C VAL A 160 -3.11 -0.33 11.95
N PHE A 161 -4.19 -0.55 12.72
CA PHE A 161 -5.29 0.42 12.77
C PHE A 161 -4.86 1.77 13.33
N ALA A 162 -4.02 1.80 14.37
CA ALA A 162 -3.46 3.05 14.89
C ALA A 162 -2.62 3.80 13.84
N ALA A 163 -1.85 3.06 13.03
CA ALA A 163 -1.09 3.63 11.93
C ALA A 163 -2.01 4.23 10.84
N VAL A 164 -3.06 3.51 10.46
CA VAL A 164 -4.06 3.98 9.48
C VAL A 164 -4.83 5.20 10.00
N ASP A 165 -5.17 5.24 11.30
CA ASP A 165 -5.84 6.38 11.92
C ASP A 165 -4.94 7.64 11.95
N LYS A 166 -3.64 7.49 12.20
CA LYS A 166 -2.66 8.58 12.07
C LYS A 166 -2.64 9.15 10.65
N LEU A 167 -2.69 8.27 9.64
CA LEU A 167 -2.72 8.68 8.23
C LEU A 167 -3.99 9.44 7.87
N ALA A 168 -5.15 8.98 8.33
CA ALA A 168 -6.43 9.61 8.05
C ALA A 168 -6.54 11.03 8.66
N LYS A 169 -5.68 11.36 9.65
CA LYS A 169 -5.65 12.66 10.34
C LYS A 169 -4.54 13.59 9.84
N SER A 170 -3.63 13.12 9.00
CA SER A 170 -2.49 13.88 8.45
C SER A 170 -2.85 14.54 7.10
#